data_195acf740e483a8bea46712683259253
#
_entry.id   195acf740e483a8bea46712683259253
#
_cell.length_a   1.000
_cell.length_b   1.000
_cell.length_c   1.000
_cell.angle_alpha   90.00
_cell.angle_beta   90.00
_cell.angle_gamma   90.00
#
_symmetry.space_group_name_H-M   'P 1'
#
loop_
_entity.id
_entity.type
_entity.pdbx_description
1 polymer ?
#
loop_
_entity_poly.entity_id
_entity_poly.type
_entity_poly.pdbx_seq_one_letter_code
_entity_poly.pdbx_strand_id
1 'polypeptide(L)'
;LVTAVVLFSVWTGMFFIRSIVRPIGEIEATAAKIAEGNLDTRIENKYNDEIGKLSDTINHMAGELDKTERMKNEFISSVSHELRTPLTSIKGWVETIAAIRDPADPNFRRGVQVISSEADRLYSMVEELLDFSRMQNGLKLDLQLLDLVAEVSDAAIMVERRVELEGLHLAYDEPEEPMPVMADPARLRQVFINVLDNAVKYSPPHGTVRM
;
A
#
# COMPACT_ATOMS: atom_id res chain seq x y z
N LEU A 1 -16.47 5.61 68.71
CA LEU A 1 -17.25 5.57 67.47
C LEU A 1 -16.66 6.50 66.43
N VAL A 2 -16.54 7.81 66.73
CA VAL A 2 -16.02 8.85 65.81
C VAL A 2 -14.62 8.51 65.23
N THR A 3 -13.70 8.09 66.09
CA THR A 3 -12.34 7.70 65.65
C THR A 3 -12.34 6.52 64.71
N ALA A 4 -13.22 5.52 64.88
CA ALA A 4 -13.35 4.37 64.01
C ALA A 4 -13.88 4.79 62.62
N VAL A 5 -14.84 5.69 62.58
CA VAL A 5 -15.40 6.23 61.32
C VAL A 5 -14.36 7.03 60.56
N VAL A 6 -13.58 7.86 61.22
CA VAL A 6 -12.49 8.63 60.57
C VAL A 6 -11.42 7.70 60.01
N LEU A 7 -10.97 6.69 60.79
CA LEU A 7 -9.99 5.73 60.32
C LEU A 7 -10.48 4.92 59.12
N PHE A 8 -11.74 4.51 59.14
CA PHE A 8 -12.37 3.80 58.04
C PHE A 8 -12.45 4.68 56.77
N SER A 9 -12.84 5.96 56.93
CA SER A 9 -12.92 6.91 55.79
C SER A 9 -11.54 7.18 55.19
N VAL A 10 -10.53 7.33 56.00
CA VAL A 10 -9.14 7.52 55.53
C VAL A 10 -8.64 6.25 54.83
N TRP A 11 -8.90 5.06 55.36
CA TRP A 11 -8.51 3.80 54.77
C TRP A 11 -9.18 3.57 53.42
N THR A 12 -10.51 3.80 53.31
CA THR A 12 -11.26 3.67 52.04
C THR A 12 -10.76 4.71 51.02
N GLY A 13 -10.50 5.95 51.42
CA GLY A 13 -9.92 6.96 50.55
C GLY A 13 -8.55 6.60 50.01
N MET A 14 -7.65 6.09 50.89
CA MET A 14 -6.33 5.62 50.45
C MET A 14 -6.42 4.39 49.54
N PHE A 15 -7.35 3.48 49.81
CA PHE A 15 -7.60 2.33 48.97
C PHE A 15 -8.06 2.77 47.58
N PHE A 16 -9.03 3.69 47.48
CA PHE A 16 -9.54 4.24 46.24
C PHE A 16 -8.47 4.95 45.41
N ILE A 17 -7.62 5.76 46.06
CA ILE A 17 -6.51 6.44 45.38
C ILE A 17 -5.53 5.42 44.82
N ARG A 18 -5.18 4.38 45.55
CA ARG A 18 -4.20 3.38 45.10
C ARG A 18 -4.74 2.41 44.05
N SER A 19 -6.01 2.04 44.14
CA SER A 19 -6.60 1.03 43.23
C SER A 19 -7.22 1.63 41.97
N ILE A 20 -7.56 2.94 41.94
CA ILE A 20 -8.20 3.55 40.79
C ILE A 20 -7.44 4.79 40.28
N VAL A 21 -7.24 5.80 41.14
CA VAL A 21 -6.74 7.10 40.70
C VAL A 21 -5.31 7.00 40.16
N ARG A 22 -4.45 6.30 40.87
CA ARG A 22 -3.03 6.15 40.48
C ARG A 22 -2.87 5.34 39.19
N PRO A 23 -3.49 4.18 39.01
CA PRO A 23 -3.45 3.45 37.73
C PRO A 23 -3.95 4.25 36.55
N ILE A 24 -5.08 4.97 36.70
CA ILE A 24 -5.58 5.84 35.62
C ILE A 24 -4.57 6.92 35.26
N GLY A 25 -3.92 7.56 36.23
CA GLY A 25 -2.87 8.53 35.95
C GLY A 25 -1.64 7.94 35.24
N GLU A 26 -1.24 6.73 35.57
CA GLU A 26 -0.16 6.00 34.86
C GLU A 26 -0.55 5.67 33.41
N ILE A 27 -1.80 5.28 33.18
CA ILE A 27 -2.37 5.03 31.84
C ILE A 27 -2.42 6.33 31.04
N GLU A 28 -2.93 7.43 31.62
CA GLU A 28 -3.01 8.74 30.98
C GLU A 28 -1.62 9.23 30.53
N ALA A 29 -0.64 9.20 31.44
CA ALA A 29 0.72 9.63 31.15
C ALA A 29 1.38 8.80 30.03
N THR A 30 1.09 7.50 29.99
CA THR A 30 1.62 6.61 28.94
C THR A 30 0.89 6.84 27.61
N ALA A 31 -0.43 6.97 27.63
CA ALA A 31 -1.22 7.29 26.44
C ALA A 31 -0.81 8.64 25.83
N ALA A 32 -0.48 9.64 26.66
CA ALA A 32 0.04 10.92 26.18
C ALA A 32 1.37 10.74 25.41
N LYS A 33 2.30 9.92 25.91
CA LYS A 33 3.56 9.62 25.21
C LYS A 33 3.34 8.90 23.87
N ILE A 34 2.37 7.98 23.84
CA ILE A 34 1.97 7.30 22.60
C ILE A 34 1.41 8.31 21.59
N ALA A 35 0.58 9.25 22.06
CA ALA A 35 0.01 10.31 21.21
C ALA A 35 1.08 11.30 20.69
N GLU A 36 2.19 11.50 21.42
CA GLU A 36 3.35 12.27 20.99
C GLU A 36 4.23 11.52 19.95
N GLY A 37 3.86 10.30 19.58
CA GLY A 37 4.57 9.50 18.58
C GLY A 37 5.53 8.47 19.16
N ASN A 38 5.61 8.31 20.47
CA ASN A 38 6.44 7.27 21.10
C ASN A 38 5.67 5.94 21.16
N LEU A 39 5.50 5.33 19.99
CA LEU A 39 4.67 4.15 19.79
C LEU A 39 5.26 2.85 20.38
N ASP A 40 6.52 2.83 20.74
CA ASP A 40 7.17 1.68 21.42
C ASP A 40 6.81 1.60 22.91
N THR A 41 6.25 2.68 23.48
CA THR A 41 5.86 2.73 24.87
C THR A 41 4.65 1.81 25.12
N ARG A 42 4.69 1.05 26.22
CA ARG A 42 3.58 0.17 26.62
C ARG A 42 3.19 0.43 28.07
N ILE A 43 1.90 0.24 28.36
CA ILE A 43 1.38 0.25 29.72
C ILE A 43 1.64 -1.12 30.31
N GLU A 44 2.31 -1.17 31.47
CA GLU A 44 2.49 -2.41 32.19
C GLU A 44 1.16 -2.83 32.84
N ASN A 45 0.53 -3.88 32.33
CA ASN A 45 -0.72 -4.38 32.87
C ASN A 45 -0.46 -5.17 34.16
N LYS A 46 -0.83 -4.59 35.30
CA LYS A 46 -0.70 -5.16 36.65
C LYS A 46 -2.06 -5.56 37.23
N TYR A 47 -3.14 -5.35 36.51
CA TYR A 47 -4.50 -5.43 37.01
C TYR A 47 -5.33 -6.44 36.22
N ASN A 48 -6.13 -7.26 36.93
CA ASN A 48 -7.03 -8.25 36.32
C ASN A 48 -8.50 -7.78 36.37
N ASP A 49 -8.73 -6.49 36.19
CA ASP A 49 -10.01 -5.82 36.23
C ASP A 49 -10.22 -4.95 34.98
N GLU A 50 -11.15 -3.97 35.05
CA GLU A 50 -11.46 -3.04 33.96
C GLU A 50 -10.26 -2.13 33.62
N ILE A 51 -9.41 -1.84 34.61
CA ILE A 51 -8.17 -1.07 34.41
C ILE A 51 -7.16 -1.87 33.59
N GLY A 52 -7.05 -3.18 33.87
CA GLY A 52 -6.22 -4.08 33.08
C GLY A 52 -6.70 -4.18 31.64
N LYS A 53 -7.99 -4.35 31.42
CA LYS A 53 -8.60 -4.37 30.06
C LYS A 53 -8.36 -3.07 29.30
N LEU A 54 -8.46 -1.93 29.99
CA LEU A 54 -8.16 -0.62 29.40
C LEU A 54 -6.69 -0.51 28.97
N SER A 55 -5.76 -0.98 29.82
CA SER A 55 -4.33 -1.03 29.53
C SER A 55 -4.04 -1.87 28.28
N ASP A 56 -4.66 -3.05 28.17
CA ASP A 56 -4.50 -3.94 27.04
C ASP A 56 -5.06 -3.34 25.75
N THR A 57 -6.21 -2.66 25.84
CA THR A 57 -6.83 -1.98 24.70
C THR A 57 -5.94 -0.87 24.16
N ILE A 58 -5.35 -0.05 25.04
CA ILE A 58 -4.44 1.02 24.64
C ILE A 58 -3.13 0.45 24.07
N ASN A 59 -2.60 -0.62 24.66
CA ASN A 59 -1.42 -1.30 24.14
C ASN A 59 -1.67 -1.88 22.74
N HIS A 60 -2.84 -2.46 22.52
CA HIS A 60 -3.25 -2.96 21.20
C HIS A 60 -3.34 -1.81 20.18
N MET A 61 -3.99 -0.71 20.56
CA MET A 61 -4.09 0.48 19.71
C MET A 61 -2.70 1.05 19.36
N ALA A 62 -1.79 1.14 20.34
CA ALA A 62 -0.41 1.57 20.10
C ALA A 62 0.33 0.64 19.13
N GLY A 63 0.09 -0.69 19.24
CA GLY A 63 0.65 -1.68 18.30
C GLY A 63 0.15 -1.51 16.87
N GLU A 64 -1.14 -1.25 16.68
CA GLU A 64 -1.71 -1.02 15.35
C GLU A 64 -1.24 0.32 14.74
N LEU A 65 -1.07 1.36 15.57
CA LEU A 65 -0.49 2.63 15.13
C LEU A 65 0.98 2.47 14.70
N ASP A 66 1.79 1.77 15.50
CA ASP A 66 3.20 1.48 15.17
C ASP A 66 3.32 0.72 13.85
N LYS A 67 2.51 -0.34 13.68
CA LYS A 67 2.47 -1.09 12.44
C LYS A 67 2.09 -0.22 11.24
N THR A 68 1.09 0.65 11.40
CA THR A 68 0.65 1.57 10.34
C THR A 68 1.76 2.56 9.98
N GLU A 69 2.45 3.11 10.98
CA GLU A 69 3.53 4.06 10.76
C GLU A 69 4.74 3.39 10.09
N ARG A 70 5.12 2.18 10.52
CA ARG A 70 6.18 1.40 9.86
C ARG A 70 5.84 1.12 8.39
N MET A 71 4.62 0.64 8.10
CA MET A 71 4.19 0.40 6.72
C MET A 71 4.25 1.69 5.88
N LYS A 72 3.82 2.84 6.43
CA LYS A 72 3.92 4.13 5.76
C LYS A 72 5.37 4.50 5.44
N ASN A 73 6.29 4.33 6.40
CA ASN A 73 7.70 4.65 6.23
C ASN A 73 8.40 3.71 5.23
N GLU A 74 8.10 2.42 5.27
CA GLU A 74 8.57 1.44 4.29
C GLU A 74 8.06 1.77 2.88
N PHE A 75 6.78 2.13 2.75
CA PHE A 75 6.20 2.57 1.49
C PHE A 75 6.91 3.81 0.93
N ILE A 76 7.10 4.86 1.74
CA ILE A 76 7.81 6.08 1.31
C ILE A 76 9.25 5.76 0.89
N SER A 77 9.93 4.89 1.63
CA SER A 77 11.29 4.46 1.31
C SER A 77 11.36 3.70 -0.01
N SER A 78 10.45 2.74 -0.21
CA SER A 78 10.34 1.95 -1.45
C SER A 78 10.07 2.83 -2.65
N VAL A 79 9.07 3.72 -2.57
CA VAL A 79 8.75 4.68 -3.64
C VAL A 79 9.95 5.57 -3.96
N SER A 80 10.65 6.07 -2.93
CA SER A 80 11.83 6.92 -3.12
C SER A 80 12.96 6.18 -3.86
N HIS A 81 13.15 4.90 -3.57
CA HIS A 81 14.12 4.06 -4.27
C HIS A 81 13.72 3.79 -5.72
N GLU A 82 12.46 3.42 -5.94
CA GLU A 82 11.94 3.14 -7.29
C GLU A 82 11.92 4.37 -8.20
N LEU A 83 11.71 5.58 -7.66
CA LEU A 83 11.80 6.82 -8.41
C LEU A 83 13.26 7.23 -8.68
N ARG A 84 14.19 6.97 -7.77
CA ARG A 84 15.59 7.40 -7.90
C ARG A 84 16.29 6.71 -9.06
N THR A 85 16.04 5.43 -9.29
CA THR A 85 16.68 4.63 -10.33
C THR A 85 16.45 5.19 -11.74
N PRO A 86 15.20 5.36 -12.21
CA PRO A 86 14.94 5.94 -13.53
C PRO A 86 15.41 7.40 -13.65
N LEU A 87 15.29 8.20 -12.59
CA LEU A 87 15.80 9.57 -12.59
C LEU A 87 17.33 9.63 -12.77
N THR A 88 18.06 8.70 -12.14
CA THR A 88 19.51 8.61 -12.29
C THR A 88 19.89 8.18 -13.71
N SER A 89 19.15 7.24 -14.29
CA SER A 89 19.33 6.82 -15.69
C SER A 89 19.08 7.98 -16.66
N ILE A 90 17.95 8.70 -16.53
CA ILE A 90 17.62 9.87 -17.33
C ILE A 90 18.72 10.93 -17.22
N LYS A 91 19.15 11.28 -16.00
CA LYS A 91 20.20 12.27 -15.78
C LYS A 91 21.51 11.88 -16.47
N GLY A 92 21.96 10.64 -16.31
CA GLY A 92 23.19 10.15 -16.93
C GLY A 92 23.14 10.17 -18.46
N TRP A 93 21.99 9.82 -19.06
CA TRP A 93 21.81 9.90 -20.50
C TRP A 93 21.70 11.32 -21.02
N VAL A 94 21.07 12.24 -20.29
CA VAL A 94 21.04 13.67 -20.63
C VAL A 94 22.47 14.24 -20.66
N GLU A 95 23.30 13.93 -19.65
CA GLU A 95 24.70 14.35 -19.61
C GLU A 95 25.50 13.75 -20.79
N THR A 96 25.26 12.48 -21.12
CA THR A 96 25.90 11.79 -22.25
C THR A 96 25.51 12.45 -23.59
N ILE A 97 24.20 12.67 -23.83
CA ILE A 97 23.68 13.31 -25.06
C ILE A 97 24.19 14.74 -25.19
N ALA A 98 24.27 15.48 -24.10
CA ALA A 98 24.76 16.87 -24.10
C ALA A 98 26.25 16.97 -24.54
N ALA A 99 27.03 15.90 -24.36
CA ALA A 99 28.43 15.82 -24.80
C ALA A 99 28.58 15.39 -26.27
N ILE A 100 27.55 14.85 -26.91
CA ILE A 100 27.55 14.37 -28.29
C ILE A 100 27.37 15.57 -29.23
N ARG A 101 28.31 15.76 -30.18
CA ARG A 101 28.25 16.83 -31.15
C ARG A 101 27.56 16.44 -32.47
N ASP A 102 27.56 15.15 -32.79
CA ASP A 102 26.98 14.61 -34.02
C ASP A 102 25.65 13.89 -33.71
N PRO A 103 24.49 14.39 -34.13
CA PRO A 103 23.20 13.72 -33.96
C PRO A 103 23.10 12.35 -34.64
N ALA A 104 24.02 12.01 -35.56
CA ALA A 104 24.10 10.71 -36.20
C ALA A 104 24.78 9.64 -35.30
N ASP A 105 25.38 10.04 -34.19
CA ASP A 105 26.00 9.11 -33.25
C ASP A 105 24.94 8.10 -32.74
N PRO A 106 25.22 6.79 -32.79
CA PRO A 106 24.28 5.76 -32.30
C PRO A 106 23.86 5.98 -30.84
N ASN A 107 24.75 6.53 -30.00
CA ASN A 107 24.46 6.81 -28.60
C ASN A 107 23.45 7.92 -28.40
N PHE A 108 23.38 8.89 -29.36
CA PHE A 108 22.36 9.94 -29.30
C PHE A 108 20.96 9.34 -29.37
N ARG A 109 20.71 8.49 -30.39
CA ARG A 109 19.40 7.86 -30.59
C ARG A 109 19.06 6.91 -29.44
N ARG A 110 20.04 6.10 -28.99
CA ARG A 110 19.88 5.21 -27.84
C ARG A 110 19.53 5.99 -26.56
N GLY A 111 20.22 7.09 -26.30
CA GLY A 111 19.98 7.91 -25.12
C GLY A 111 18.58 8.54 -25.11
N VAL A 112 18.11 9.04 -26.26
CA VAL A 112 16.72 9.53 -26.38
C VAL A 112 15.72 8.42 -26.11
N GLN A 113 15.93 7.23 -26.64
CA GLN A 113 15.05 6.08 -26.38
C GLN A 113 15.00 5.72 -24.90
N VAL A 114 16.16 5.64 -24.22
CA VAL A 114 16.19 5.33 -22.78
C VAL A 114 15.52 6.41 -21.97
N ILE A 115 15.76 7.68 -22.27
CA ILE A 115 15.09 8.79 -21.56
C ILE A 115 13.55 8.69 -21.72
N SER A 116 13.07 8.42 -22.95
CA SER A 116 11.64 8.26 -23.21
C SER A 116 11.06 7.10 -22.41
N SER A 117 11.69 5.91 -22.47
CA SER A 117 11.19 4.74 -21.75
C SER A 117 11.19 4.88 -20.23
N GLU A 118 12.21 5.56 -19.66
CA GLU A 118 12.24 5.83 -18.23
C GLU A 118 11.23 6.90 -17.81
N ALA A 119 10.95 7.87 -18.67
CA ALA A 119 9.88 8.86 -18.44
C ALA A 119 8.49 8.19 -18.45
N ASP A 120 8.23 7.28 -19.39
CA ASP A 120 6.99 6.52 -19.46
C ASP A 120 6.83 5.62 -18.22
N ARG A 121 7.92 5.00 -17.76
CA ARG A 121 7.95 4.21 -16.53
C ARG A 121 7.62 5.06 -15.30
N LEU A 122 8.20 6.26 -15.18
CA LEU A 122 7.89 7.19 -14.10
C LEU A 122 6.43 7.63 -14.12
N TYR A 123 5.89 7.90 -15.31
CA TYR A 123 4.49 8.26 -15.47
C TYR A 123 3.57 7.15 -14.95
N SER A 124 3.80 5.91 -15.38
CA SER A 124 3.02 4.75 -14.91
C SER A 124 3.09 4.58 -13.39
N MET A 125 4.28 4.76 -12.80
CA MET A 125 4.46 4.67 -11.34
C MET A 125 3.67 5.76 -10.60
N VAL A 126 3.63 6.99 -11.13
CA VAL A 126 2.83 8.07 -10.54
C VAL A 126 1.34 7.74 -10.59
N GLU A 127 0.83 7.21 -11.70
CA GLU A 127 -0.57 6.78 -11.82
C GLU A 127 -0.91 5.66 -10.81
N GLU A 128 -0.03 4.68 -10.64
CA GLU A 128 -0.19 3.61 -9.65
C GLU A 128 -0.25 4.16 -8.21
N LEU A 129 0.59 5.16 -7.89
CA LEU A 129 0.59 5.82 -6.59
C LEU A 129 -0.69 6.62 -6.35
N LEU A 130 -1.20 7.31 -7.37
CA LEU A 130 -2.46 8.04 -7.30
C LEU A 130 -3.65 7.08 -7.11
N ASP A 131 -3.65 5.96 -7.82
CA ASP A 131 -4.68 4.93 -7.64
C ASP A 131 -4.63 4.31 -6.24
N PHE A 132 -3.44 4.01 -5.72
CA PHE A 132 -3.26 3.55 -4.34
C PHE A 132 -3.79 4.57 -3.32
N SER A 133 -3.47 5.85 -3.49
CA SER A 133 -3.97 6.93 -2.62
C SER A 133 -5.49 7.05 -2.66
N ARG A 134 -6.10 6.91 -3.84
CA ARG A 134 -7.57 6.92 -4.00
C ARG A 134 -8.22 5.74 -3.30
N MET A 135 -7.61 4.55 -3.37
CA MET A 135 -8.11 3.35 -2.67
C MET A 135 -8.12 3.54 -1.16
N GLN A 136 -7.09 4.15 -0.57
CA GLN A 136 -7.03 4.42 0.87
C GLN A 136 -8.10 5.43 1.35
N ASN A 137 -8.48 6.38 0.51
CA ASN A 137 -9.48 7.41 0.85
C ASN A 137 -10.93 6.98 0.60
N GLY A 138 -11.17 5.70 0.35
CA GLY A 138 -12.49 5.14 0.06
C GLY A 138 -12.85 5.26 -1.42
N LEU A 139 -12.47 4.23 -2.19
CA LEU A 139 -12.80 4.13 -3.60
C LEU A 139 -14.30 4.08 -3.79
N LYS A 140 -14.86 5.10 -4.45
CA LYS A 140 -16.23 5.02 -4.94
C LYS A 140 -16.21 4.23 -6.25
N LEU A 141 -16.70 3.00 -6.21
CA LEU A 141 -16.87 2.17 -7.40
C LEU A 141 -18.15 2.58 -8.13
N ASP A 142 -18.06 2.73 -9.44
CA ASP A 142 -19.21 2.90 -10.32
C ASP A 142 -19.68 1.50 -10.78
N LEU A 143 -20.47 0.86 -9.91
CA LEU A 143 -20.95 -0.50 -10.14
C LEU A 143 -22.01 -0.54 -11.23
N GLN A 144 -21.73 -1.30 -12.30
CA GLN A 144 -22.62 -1.52 -13.44
C GLN A 144 -22.78 -3.03 -13.66
N LEU A 145 -23.93 -3.42 -14.22
CA LEU A 145 -24.10 -4.78 -14.70
C LEU A 145 -23.36 -4.93 -16.03
N LEU A 146 -22.37 -5.79 -16.07
CA LEU A 146 -21.55 -6.05 -17.27
C LEU A 146 -21.34 -7.54 -17.46
N ASP A 147 -20.91 -7.91 -18.65
CA ASP A 147 -20.53 -9.28 -18.97
C ASP A 147 -19.03 -9.47 -18.73
N LEU A 148 -18.69 -10.34 -17.77
CA LEU A 148 -17.30 -10.64 -17.42
C LEU A 148 -16.51 -11.19 -18.61
N VAL A 149 -17.14 -12.02 -19.45
CA VAL A 149 -16.49 -12.60 -20.63
C VAL A 149 -16.07 -11.51 -21.62
N ALA A 150 -16.95 -10.54 -21.88
CA ALA A 150 -16.64 -9.42 -22.77
C ALA A 150 -15.47 -8.56 -22.24
N GLU A 151 -15.45 -8.26 -20.93
CA GLU A 151 -14.36 -7.48 -20.33
C GLU A 151 -13.02 -8.22 -20.35
N VAL A 152 -13.02 -9.54 -20.17
CA VAL A 152 -11.82 -10.38 -20.28
C VAL A 152 -11.34 -10.43 -21.74
N SER A 153 -12.25 -10.59 -22.71
CA SER A 153 -11.92 -10.58 -24.14
C SER A 153 -11.31 -9.25 -24.57
N ASP A 154 -11.88 -8.13 -24.13
CA ASP A 154 -11.33 -6.80 -24.39
C ASP A 154 -9.90 -6.65 -23.82
N ALA A 155 -9.67 -7.13 -22.60
CA ALA A 155 -8.34 -7.11 -21.98
C ALA A 155 -7.34 -7.99 -22.74
N ALA A 156 -7.77 -9.17 -23.21
CA ALA A 156 -6.94 -10.06 -24.03
C ALA A 156 -6.47 -9.38 -25.31
N ILE A 157 -7.39 -8.73 -26.04
CA ILE A 157 -7.07 -7.98 -27.26
C ILE A 157 -6.06 -6.86 -27.00
N MET A 158 -6.19 -6.14 -25.89
CA MET A 158 -5.25 -5.07 -25.53
C MET A 158 -3.83 -5.56 -25.28
N VAL A 159 -3.67 -6.78 -24.77
CA VAL A 159 -2.36 -7.35 -24.42
C VAL A 159 -1.77 -8.20 -25.54
N GLU A 160 -2.56 -8.65 -26.50
CA GLU A 160 -2.18 -9.56 -27.59
C GLU A 160 -0.92 -9.09 -28.33
N ARG A 161 -0.88 -7.83 -28.76
CA ARG A 161 0.28 -7.27 -29.47
C ARG A 161 1.55 -7.33 -28.62
N ARG A 162 1.43 -7.14 -27.30
CA ARG A 162 2.58 -7.18 -26.39
C ARG A 162 3.07 -8.60 -26.20
N VAL A 163 2.16 -9.56 -26.06
CA VAL A 163 2.45 -11.01 -26.01
C VAL A 163 3.25 -11.43 -27.24
N GLU A 164 2.84 -11.00 -28.44
CA GLU A 164 3.54 -11.29 -29.69
C GLU A 164 4.95 -10.69 -29.75
N LEU A 165 5.11 -9.43 -29.31
CA LEU A 165 6.40 -8.74 -29.27
C LEU A 165 7.40 -9.42 -28.35
N GLU A 166 6.94 -10.02 -27.25
CA GLU A 166 7.75 -10.79 -26.30
C GLU A 166 7.96 -12.25 -26.74
N GLY A 167 7.44 -12.64 -27.92
CA GLY A 167 7.57 -13.99 -28.47
C GLY A 167 6.82 -15.06 -27.68
N LEU A 168 5.74 -14.67 -27.01
CA LEU A 168 4.84 -15.55 -26.25
C LEU A 168 3.59 -15.90 -27.07
N HIS A 169 2.82 -16.88 -26.60
CA HIS A 169 1.51 -17.23 -27.15
C HIS A 169 0.43 -16.92 -26.15
N LEU A 170 -0.65 -16.27 -26.62
CA LEU A 170 -1.88 -16.09 -25.84
C LEU A 170 -2.88 -17.16 -26.24
N ALA A 171 -3.30 -18.00 -25.30
CA ALA A 171 -4.37 -18.98 -25.49
C ALA A 171 -5.57 -18.53 -24.64
N TYR A 172 -6.64 -18.15 -25.32
CA TYR A 172 -7.88 -17.74 -24.69
C TYR A 172 -9.00 -18.66 -25.12
N ASP A 173 -9.59 -19.37 -24.16
CA ASP A 173 -10.75 -20.25 -24.37
C ASP A 173 -11.99 -19.47 -23.91
N GLU A 174 -12.62 -18.72 -24.84
CA GLU A 174 -13.77 -17.88 -24.52
C GLU A 174 -14.99 -18.74 -24.19
N PRO A 175 -15.63 -18.54 -23.01
CA PRO A 175 -16.88 -19.21 -22.68
C PRO A 175 -18.04 -18.81 -23.64
N GLU A 176 -18.87 -19.78 -24.04
CA GLU A 176 -20.02 -19.51 -24.94
C GLU A 176 -21.14 -18.73 -24.21
N GLU A 177 -21.25 -18.85 -22.88
CA GLU A 177 -22.31 -18.22 -22.12
C GLU A 177 -21.82 -16.92 -21.45
N PRO A 178 -22.57 -15.81 -21.52
CA PRO A 178 -22.25 -14.59 -20.86
C PRO A 178 -22.29 -14.76 -19.33
N MET A 179 -21.34 -14.12 -18.63
CA MET A 179 -21.23 -14.13 -17.17
C MET A 179 -21.56 -12.74 -16.59
N PRO A 180 -22.83 -12.46 -16.24
CA PRO A 180 -23.22 -11.16 -15.72
C PRO A 180 -22.66 -10.95 -14.31
N VAL A 181 -21.97 -9.82 -14.10
CA VAL A 181 -21.41 -9.42 -12.80
C VAL A 181 -21.68 -7.94 -12.53
N MET A 182 -21.78 -7.57 -11.25
CA MET A 182 -21.82 -6.18 -10.82
C MET A 182 -20.41 -5.71 -10.51
N ALA A 183 -19.81 -4.90 -11.38
CA ALA A 183 -18.47 -4.39 -11.22
C ALA A 183 -18.32 -2.99 -11.83
N ASP A 184 -17.23 -2.33 -11.51
CA ASP A 184 -16.76 -1.11 -12.16
C ASP A 184 -15.94 -1.52 -13.40
N PRO A 185 -16.40 -1.19 -14.65
CA PRO A 185 -15.75 -1.66 -15.87
C PRO A 185 -14.27 -1.23 -15.96
N ALA A 186 -13.97 0.01 -15.58
CA ALA A 186 -12.61 0.55 -15.67
C ALA A 186 -11.66 -0.16 -14.69
N ARG A 187 -12.14 -0.43 -13.48
CA ARG A 187 -11.35 -1.12 -12.45
C ARG A 187 -11.18 -2.60 -12.74
N LEU A 188 -12.22 -3.24 -13.23
CA LEU A 188 -12.16 -4.64 -13.62
C LEU A 188 -11.17 -4.85 -14.76
N ARG A 189 -11.24 -4.01 -15.80
CA ARG A 189 -10.28 -4.01 -16.91
C ARG A 189 -8.84 -3.79 -16.44
N GLN A 190 -8.63 -2.86 -15.51
CA GLN A 190 -7.32 -2.61 -14.90
C GLN A 190 -6.77 -3.84 -14.19
N VAL A 191 -7.62 -4.59 -13.47
CA VAL A 191 -7.23 -5.86 -12.84
C VAL A 191 -6.75 -6.87 -13.88
N PHE A 192 -7.52 -7.07 -14.96
CA PHE A 192 -7.14 -8.03 -16.00
C PHE A 192 -5.84 -7.64 -16.71
N ILE A 193 -5.70 -6.37 -17.08
CA ILE A 193 -4.45 -5.88 -17.70
C ILE A 193 -3.26 -6.10 -16.77
N ASN A 194 -3.38 -5.77 -15.48
CA ASN A 194 -2.29 -5.96 -14.52
C ASN A 194 -1.90 -7.43 -14.36
N VAL A 195 -2.87 -8.34 -14.32
CA VAL A 195 -2.61 -9.79 -14.22
C VAL A 195 -1.94 -10.31 -15.48
N LEU A 196 -2.44 -9.90 -16.65
CA LEU A 196 -1.89 -10.29 -17.95
C LEU A 196 -0.48 -9.74 -18.18
N ASP A 197 -0.24 -8.48 -17.84
CA ASP A 197 1.09 -7.87 -17.90
C ASP A 197 2.11 -8.60 -17.01
N ASN A 198 1.68 -9.01 -15.81
CA ASN A 198 2.52 -9.84 -14.95
C ASN A 198 2.76 -11.23 -15.56
N ALA A 199 1.74 -11.85 -16.14
CA ALA A 199 1.88 -13.13 -16.80
C ALA A 199 2.87 -13.03 -17.97
N VAL A 200 2.80 -12.00 -18.81
CA VAL A 200 3.74 -11.74 -19.89
C VAL A 200 5.17 -11.56 -19.34
N LYS A 201 5.33 -10.71 -18.34
CA LYS A 201 6.62 -10.36 -17.76
C LYS A 201 7.37 -11.55 -17.15
N TYR A 202 6.64 -12.48 -16.53
CA TYR A 202 7.22 -13.63 -15.81
C TYR A 202 7.15 -14.94 -16.57
N SER A 203 6.62 -14.95 -17.79
CA SER A 203 6.60 -16.14 -18.64
C SER A 203 8.00 -16.45 -19.20
N PRO A 204 8.36 -17.73 -19.33
CA PRO A 204 9.59 -18.12 -20.01
C PRO A 204 9.50 -17.79 -21.52
N PRO A 205 10.63 -17.58 -22.22
CA PRO A 205 10.65 -17.37 -23.66
C PRO A 205 9.86 -18.46 -24.40
N HIS A 206 9.03 -18.06 -25.37
CA HIS A 206 8.13 -18.95 -26.12
C HIS A 206 7.07 -19.65 -25.26
N GLY A 207 6.80 -19.15 -24.06
CA GLY A 207 5.76 -19.66 -23.18
C GLY A 207 4.34 -19.35 -23.68
N THR A 208 3.35 -19.95 -23.01
CA THR A 208 1.93 -19.69 -23.30
C THR A 208 1.27 -19.09 -22.08
N VAL A 209 0.66 -17.92 -22.23
CA VAL A 209 -0.27 -17.33 -21.27
C VAL A 209 -1.66 -17.86 -21.61
N ARG A 210 -2.32 -18.53 -20.65
CA ARG A 210 -3.66 -19.09 -20.85
C ARG A 210 -4.67 -18.36 -19.95
N MET A 211 -5.80 -18.04 -20.53
CA MET A 211 -6.95 -17.44 -19.87
C MET A 211 -8.18 -18.29 -20.03
#